data_918e95f43f7547e62c186f23439885e4
#
_entry.id   918e95f43f7547e62c186f23439885e4
#
_cell.length_a   1.000
_cell.length_b   1.000
_cell.length_c   1.000
_cell.angle_alpha   90.00
_cell.angle_beta   90.00
_cell.angle_gamma   90.00
#
_symmetry.space_group_name_H-M   'P 1'
#
loop_
_entity.id
_entity.type
_entity.pdbx_description
1 polymer ?
#
loop_
_entity_poly.entity_id
_entity_poly.type
_entity_poly.pdbx_seq_one_letter_code
_entity_poly.pdbx_strand_id
1 'polypeptide(L)'
;CCQFNSKTGELTEVQCVELLPEDFMGECIAAEIDCSPDGAYLFATTRGYYTSEGYDRIFTLKINPDDGTVNIVRDGPTWGVCPRMFKFTPDGKFLLIANQFSDELIVLQYDATSGRIGEICARENVPYAGAICIVDTQGENPV
;
A
#
# COMPACT_ATOMS: atom_id res chain seq x y z
N CYS A 1 10.35 11.08 -2.80
CA CYS A 1 9.53 11.85 -3.78
C CYS A 1 10.44 12.50 -4.81
N CYS A 2 10.01 12.52 -6.06
CA CYS A 2 10.71 13.17 -7.14
C CYS A 2 9.76 14.04 -7.96
N GLN A 3 10.26 15.16 -8.43
CA GLN A 3 9.58 15.95 -9.44
C GLN A 3 9.92 15.40 -10.83
N PHE A 4 8.91 15.15 -11.64
CA PHE A 4 9.06 14.68 -13.01
C PHE A 4 8.82 15.82 -14.00
N ASN A 5 9.81 16.06 -14.85
CA ASN A 5 9.69 17.01 -15.96
C ASN A 5 9.16 16.28 -17.20
N SER A 6 7.90 16.45 -17.53
CA SER A 6 7.25 15.77 -18.67
C SER A 6 7.79 16.20 -20.06
N LYS A 7 8.55 17.31 -20.14
CA LYS A 7 9.13 17.77 -21.41
C LYS A 7 10.50 17.17 -21.67
N THR A 8 11.30 16.96 -20.61
CA THR A 8 12.68 16.48 -20.72
C THR A 8 12.83 15.02 -20.28
N GLY A 9 11.87 14.48 -19.52
CA GLY A 9 11.96 13.17 -18.89
C GLY A 9 12.81 13.13 -17.62
N GLU A 10 13.31 14.28 -17.16
CA GLU A 10 14.17 14.37 -16.00
C GLU A 10 13.40 14.17 -14.69
N LEU A 11 14.06 13.52 -13.72
CA LEU A 11 13.63 13.38 -12.35
C LEU A 11 14.56 14.17 -11.44
N THR A 12 13.97 14.98 -10.56
CA THR A 12 14.71 15.71 -9.53
C THR A 12 14.20 15.25 -8.16
N GLU A 13 15.10 14.78 -7.30
CA GLU A 13 14.73 14.41 -5.94
C GLU A 13 14.25 15.65 -5.16
N VAL A 14 13.10 15.50 -4.50
CA VAL A 14 12.50 16.53 -3.64
C VAL A 14 12.57 16.11 -2.18
N GLN A 15 12.33 14.83 -1.90
CA GLN A 15 12.26 14.33 -0.53
C GLN A 15 12.56 12.83 -0.49
N CYS A 16 13.33 12.41 0.51
CA CYS A 16 13.45 11.02 0.96
C CYS A 16 12.77 10.88 2.32
N VAL A 17 11.99 9.81 2.53
CA VAL A 17 11.29 9.52 3.79
C VAL A 17 11.67 8.12 4.24
N GLU A 18 12.25 8.02 5.43
CA GLU A 18 12.52 6.74 6.09
C GLU A 18 11.22 6.19 6.66
N LEU A 19 10.90 4.94 6.33
CA LEU A 19 9.71 4.24 6.83
C LEU A 19 9.99 3.44 8.11
N LEU A 20 11.22 2.97 8.27
CA LEU A 20 11.58 2.12 9.40
C LEU A 20 11.99 2.96 10.61
N PRO A 21 11.71 2.49 11.84
CA PRO A 21 12.25 3.10 13.04
C PRO A 21 13.79 3.12 13.04
N GLU A 22 14.40 4.15 13.63
CA GLU A 22 15.86 4.30 13.68
C GLU A 22 16.55 3.14 14.42
N ASP A 23 15.86 2.48 15.33
CA ASP A 23 16.35 1.35 16.13
C ASP A 23 16.00 -0.01 15.53
N PHE A 24 15.43 -0.06 14.35
CA PHE A 24 15.10 -1.31 13.69
C PHE A 24 16.37 -2.01 13.19
N MET A 25 16.60 -3.23 13.70
CA MET A 25 17.81 -4.04 13.42
C MET A 25 17.53 -5.27 12.56
N GLY A 26 16.31 -5.44 12.06
CA GLY A 26 15.92 -6.58 11.25
C GLY A 26 16.15 -6.38 9.74
N GLU A 27 15.85 -7.41 8.96
CA GLU A 27 15.79 -7.31 7.50
C GLU A 27 14.40 -6.87 7.06
N CYS A 28 14.35 -5.82 6.25
CA CYS A 28 13.12 -5.28 5.71
C CYS A 28 13.34 -4.70 4.32
N ILE A 29 12.39 -4.92 3.43
CA ILE A 29 12.39 -4.32 2.10
C ILE A 29 11.05 -3.63 1.83
N ALA A 30 11.07 -2.56 1.06
CA ALA A 30 9.87 -1.98 0.50
C ALA A 30 9.23 -2.94 -0.50
N ALA A 31 7.90 -2.94 -0.58
CA ALA A 31 7.17 -3.80 -1.50
C ALA A 31 6.36 -2.97 -2.50
N GLU A 32 5.17 -2.52 -2.13
CA GLU A 32 4.29 -1.76 -3.02
C GLU A 32 4.19 -0.31 -2.54
N ILE A 33 3.95 0.58 -3.50
CA ILE A 33 3.66 1.99 -3.26
C ILE A 33 2.59 2.44 -4.26
N ASP A 34 1.51 3.05 -3.77
CA ASP A 34 0.43 3.58 -4.62
C ASP A 34 -0.28 4.73 -3.90
N CYS A 35 -0.91 5.61 -4.67
CA CYS A 35 -1.73 6.69 -4.12
C CYS A 35 -3.17 6.21 -3.87
N SER A 36 -3.83 6.85 -2.91
CA SER A 36 -5.29 6.73 -2.80
C SER A 36 -5.96 7.25 -4.08
N PRO A 37 -7.16 6.74 -4.43
CA PRO A 37 -7.85 7.14 -5.66
C PRO A 37 -8.12 8.64 -5.78
N ASP A 38 -8.24 9.35 -4.66
CA ASP A 38 -8.43 10.81 -4.59
C ASP A 38 -7.11 11.59 -4.61
N GLY A 39 -5.95 10.90 -4.59
CA GLY A 39 -4.63 11.52 -4.57
C GLY A 39 -4.27 12.22 -3.26
N ALA A 40 -5.05 12.06 -2.20
CA ALA A 40 -4.82 12.75 -0.93
C ALA A 40 -3.79 12.05 -0.04
N TYR A 41 -3.59 10.76 -0.24
CA TYR A 41 -2.67 9.94 0.55
C TYR A 41 -1.82 9.04 -0.34
N LEU A 42 -0.60 8.79 0.10
CA LEU A 42 0.30 7.78 -0.41
C LEU A 42 0.33 6.61 0.56
N PHE A 43 0.32 5.40 0.04
CA PHE A 43 0.47 4.20 0.83
C PHE A 43 1.75 3.47 0.40
N ALA A 44 2.44 2.89 1.37
CA ALA A 44 3.62 2.07 1.12
C ALA A 44 3.61 0.86 2.04
N THR A 45 3.99 -0.30 1.53
CA THR A 45 4.18 -1.50 2.36
C THR A 45 5.65 -1.83 2.52
N THR A 46 5.98 -2.31 3.71
CA THR A 46 7.25 -2.95 4.01
C THR A 46 7.01 -4.42 4.32
N ARG A 47 8.01 -5.26 4.07
CA ARG A 47 7.94 -6.69 4.36
C ARG A 47 9.28 -7.24 4.80
N GLY A 48 9.24 -8.16 5.76
CA GLY A 48 10.38 -9.00 6.07
C GLY A 48 10.63 -10.00 4.93
N TYR A 49 11.89 -10.26 4.66
CA TYR A 49 12.27 -11.22 3.65
C TYR A 49 12.77 -12.50 4.34
N TYR A 50 11.98 -13.56 4.29
CA TYR A 50 12.27 -14.87 4.86
C TYR A 50 12.41 -14.98 6.39
N THR A 51 12.05 -13.96 7.16
CA THR A 51 12.09 -14.02 8.62
C THR A 51 10.70 -13.77 9.23
N SER A 52 10.38 -14.48 10.30
CA SER A 52 9.19 -14.23 11.12
C SER A 52 9.26 -12.91 11.91
N GLU A 53 10.40 -12.24 11.86
CA GLU A 53 10.68 -10.96 12.53
C GLU A 53 10.64 -9.79 11.55
N GLY A 54 10.05 -9.99 10.36
CA GLY A 54 9.90 -8.95 9.36
C GLY A 54 9.01 -7.81 9.83
N TYR A 55 9.31 -6.62 9.38
CA TYR A 55 8.51 -5.44 9.62
C TYR A 55 7.42 -5.32 8.55
N ASP A 56 6.42 -6.22 8.64
CA ASP A 56 5.29 -6.29 7.70
C ASP A 56 4.27 -5.22 8.04
N ARG A 57 4.42 -4.05 7.45
CA ARG A 57 3.60 -2.87 7.76
C ARG A 57 3.04 -2.23 6.51
N ILE A 58 1.93 -1.51 6.68
CA ILE A 58 1.42 -0.55 5.72
C ILE A 58 1.46 0.84 6.32
N PHE A 59 2.11 1.76 5.62
CA PHE A 59 2.24 3.17 6.00
C PHE A 59 1.23 3.99 5.23
N THR A 60 0.62 4.95 5.91
CA THR A 60 -0.19 6.01 5.31
C THR A 60 0.56 7.33 5.44
N LEU A 61 0.83 7.96 4.30
CA LEU A 61 1.49 9.24 4.24
C LEU A 61 0.53 10.28 3.66
N LYS A 62 0.40 11.42 4.32
CA LYS A 62 -0.39 12.54 3.80
C LYS A 62 0.41 13.28 2.75
N ILE A 63 -0.19 13.49 1.57
CA ILE A 63 0.42 14.26 0.48
C ILE A 63 0.12 15.75 0.70
N ASN A 64 1.16 16.58 0.61
CA ASN A 64 1.00 18.02 0.56
C ASN A 64 0.63 18.43 -0.88
N PRO A 65 -0.54 19.01 -1.13
CA PRO A 65 -0.99 19.34 -2.46
C PRO A 65 -0.19 20.48 -3.12
N ASP A 66 0.53 21.28 -2.34
CA ASP A 66 1.25 22.46 -2.86
C ASP A 66 2.59 22.07 -3.49
N ASP A 67 3.28 21.07 -2.94
CA ASP A 67 4.64 20.72 -3.36
C ASP A 67 4.88 19.22 -3.58
N GLY A 68 3.87 18.37 -3.28
CA GLY A 68 3.93 16.92 -3.44
C GLY A 68 4.80 16.21 -2.41
N THR A 69 5.26 16.90 -1.36
CA THR A 69 5.94 16.26 -0.24
C THR A 69 4.98 15.41 0.58
N VAL A 70 5.50 14.45 1.33
CA VAL A 70 4.69 13.53 2.11
C VAL A 70 5.16 13.45 3.56
N ASN A 71 4.22 13.19 4.47
CA ASN A 71 4.51 12.95 5.88
C ASN A 71 3.79 11.69 6.34
N ILE A 72 4.49 10.81 7.06
CA ILE A 72 3.89 9.64 7.68
C ILE A 72 2.88 10.12 8.73
N VAL A 73 1.62 9.71 8.57
CA VAL A 73 0.54 10.03 9.51
C VAL A 73 0.06 8.81 10.27
N ARG A 74 0.30 7.60 9.74
CA ARG A 74 -0.01 6.32 10.38
C ARG A 74 0.86 5.21 9.81
N ASP A 75 0.99 4.16 10.60
CA ASP A 75 1.38 2.85 10.17
C ASP A 75 0.47 1.80 10.85
N GLY A 76 0.39 0.63 10.26
CA GLY A 76 -0.49 -0.42 10.75
C GLY A 76 -0.07 -1.80 10.26
N PRO A 77 -0.73 -2.85 10.78
CA PRO A 77 -0.49 -4.21 10.32
C PRO A 77 -1.00 -4.40 8.89
N THR A 78 -0.49 -5.42 8.23
CA THR A 78 -1.01 -5.91 6.95
C THR A 78 -1.88 -7.16 7.14
N TRP A 79 -2.11 -7.54 8.39
CA TRP A 79 -2.92 -8.69 8.85
C TRP A 79 -2.50 -10.04 8.28
N GLY A 80 -1.30 -10.13 7.72
CA GLY A 80 -0.69 -11.33 7.18
C GLY A 80 0.81 -11.16 7.06
N VAL A 81 1.46 -12.08 6.37
CA VAL A 81 2.92 -12.16 6.25
C VAL A 81 3.35 -11.86 4.82
N CYS A 82 4.37 -11.02 4.69
CA CYS A 82 4.97 -10.62 3.43
C CYS A 82 3.96 -9.93 2.47
N PRO A 83 3.47 -8.73 2.80
CA PRO A 83 2.55 -7.96 1.95
C PRO A 83 3.27 -7.58 0.65
N ARG A 84 3.02 -8.35 -0.40
CA ARG A 84 3.71 -8.21 -1.69
C ARG A 84 3.15 -7.08 -2.53
N MET A 85 1.83 -6.90 -2.49
CA MET A 85 1.09 -5.91 -3.26
C MET A 85 -0.17 -5.49 -2.51
N PHE A 86 -0.58 -4.26 -2.71
CA PHE A 86 -1.93 -3.81 -2.37
C PHE A 86 -2.55 -3.05 -3.54
N LYS A 87 -3.87 -2.94 -3.54
CA LYS A 87 -4.61 -2.20 -4.57
C LYS A 87 -5.90 -1.62 -4.00
N PHE A 88 -6.17 -0.35 -4.32
CA PHE A 88 -7.47 0.24 -4.05
C PHE A 88 -8.49 -0.19 -5.10
N THR A 89 -9.76 -0.37 -4.69
CA THR A 89 -10.85 -0.48 -5.65
C THR A 89 -11.05 0.87 -6.38
N PRO A 90 -11.49 0.84 -7.65
CA PRO A 90 -11.67 2.07 -8.43
C PRO A 90 -12.65 3.08 -7.80
N ASP A 91 -13.62 2.58 -7.02
CA ASP A 91 -14.57 3.43 -6.28
C ASP A 91 -14.00 4.00 -4.97
N GLY A 92 -12.77 3.64 -4.61
CA GLY A 92 -12.06 4.12 -3.43
C GLY A 92 -12.65 3.68 -2.09
N LYS A 93 -13.46 2.60 -2.05
CA LYS A 93 -14.09 2.14 -0.80
C LYS A 93 -13.33 1.04 -0.10
N PHE A 94 -12.50 0.29 -0.84
CA PHE A 94 -11.79 -0.85 -0.29
C PHE A 94 -10.32 -0.82 -0.70
N LEU A 95 -9.51 -1.43 0.17
CA LEU A 95 -8.11 -1.76 -0.06
C LEU A 95 -7.95 -3.27 -0.01
N LEU A 96 -7.33 -3.84 -1.03
CA LEU A 96 -6.96 -5.24 -1.09
C LEU A 96 -5.48 -5.38 -0.78
N ILE A 97 -5.07 -6.35 0.06
CA ILE A 97 -3.66 -6.66 0.33
C ILE A 97 -3.40 -8.13 0.04
N ALA A 98 -2.38 -8.41 -0.77
CA ALA A 98 -1.88 -9.74 -1.05
C ALA A 98 -0.71 -10.05 -0.12
N ASN A 99 -0.94 -10.93 0.85
CA ASN A 99 0.03 -11.40 1.83
C ASN A 99 0.62 -12.72 1.35
N GLN A 100 1.79 -12.67 0.73
CA GLN A 100 2.37 -13.76 -0.05
C GLN A 100 2.67 -15.01 0.79
N PHE A 101 3.18 -14.86 2.01
CA PHE A 101 3.62 -15.98 2.83
C PHE A 101 2.59 -16.45 3.84
N SER A 102 1.48 -15.76 3.98
CA SER A 102 0.28 -16.28 4.66
C SER A 102 -0.77 -16.81 3.70
N ASP A 103 -0.47 -16.84 2.39
CA ASP A 103 -1.38 -17.38 1.36
C ASP A 103 -2.77 -16.70 1.39
N GLU A 104 -2.81 -15.40 1.66
CA GLU A 104 -4.06 -14.67 1.85
C GLU A 104 -4.16 -13.44 0.96
N LEU A 105 -5.34 -13.25 0.40
CA LEU A 105 -5.83 -11.97 -0.09
C LEU A 105 -6.86 -11.45 0.91
N ILE A 106 -6.64 -10.25 1.44
CA ILE A 106 -7.57 -9.61 2.36
C ILE A 106 -8.17 -8.35 1.76
N VAL A 107 -9.43 -8.09 2.09
CA VAL A 107 -10.17 -6.89 1.69
C VAL A 107 -10.52 -6.10 2.92
N LEU A 108 -10.17 -4.83 2.93
CA LEU A 108 -10.34 -3.90 4.04
C LEU A 108 -11.18 -2.71 3.61
N GLN A 109 -11.98 -2.17 4.52
CA GLN A 109 -12.61 -0.88 4.30
C GLN A 109 -11.55 0.22 4.20
N TYR A 110 -11.82 1.21 3.38
CA TYR A 110 -11.01 2.42 3.28
C TYR A 110 -11.89 3.65 3.40
N ASP A 111 -11.48 4.56 4.28
CA ASP A 111 -12.11 5.88 4.45
C ASP A 111 -11.22 6.94 3.81
N ALA A 112 -11.60 7.38 2.61
CA ALA A 112 -10.88 8.40 1.85
C ALA A 112 -10.81 9.75 2.58
N THR A 113 -11.81 10.09 3.41
CA THR A 113 -11.83 11.37 4.13
C THR A 113 -10.70 11.47 5.15
N SER A 114 -10.42 10.38 5.85
CA SER A 114 -9.40 10.34 6.91
C SER A 114 -8.12 9.61 6.51
N GLY A 115 -8.09 8.94 5.35
CA GLY A 115 -7.00 8.07 4.93
C GLY A 115 -6.86 6.81 5.79
N ARG A 116 -7.92 6.38 6.48
CA ARG A 116 -7.90 5.23 7.38
C ARG A 116 -8.23 3.94 6.68
N ILE A 117 -7.41 2.93 6.96
CA ILE A 117 -7.75 1.54 6.69
C ILE A 117 -8.61 1.06 7.86
N GLY A 118 -9.80 0.55 7.56
CA GLY A 118 -10.79 0.09 8.52
C GLY A 118 -10.75 -1.41 8.75
N GLU A 119 -11.94 -2.00 8.93
CA GLU A 119 -12.10 -3.40 9.26
C GLU A 119 -11.89 -4.33 8.05
N ILE A 120 -11.53 -5.57 8.34
CA ILE A 120 -11.46 -6.63 7.33
C ILE A 120 -12.88 -7.04 6.93
N CYS A 121 -13.18 -6.90 5.65
CA CYS A 121 -14.46 -7.29 5.06
C CYS A 121 -14.45 -8.73 4.55
N ALA A 122 -13.30 -9.18 4.02
CA ALA A 122 -13.16 -10.52 3.46
C ALA A 122 -11.71 -11.02 3.57
N ARG A 123 -11.57 -12.33 3.60
CA ARG A 123 -10.31 -13.07 3.48
C ARG A 123 -10.51 -14.24 2.52
N GLU A 124 -9.59 -14.37 1.58
CA GLU A 124 -9.56 -15.48 0.63
C GLU A 124 -8.20 -16.17 0.69
N ASN A 125 -8.22 -17.50 0.67
CA ASN A 125 -6.99 -18.28 0.57
C ASN A 125 -6.50 -18.29 -0.88
N VAL A 126 -5.40 -17.61 -1.12
CA VAL A 126 -4.75 -17.50 -2.43
C VAL A 126 -3.28 -17.86 -2.26
N PRO A 127 -2.88 -19.10 -2.58
CA PRO A 127 -1.50 -19.53 -2.42
C PRO A 127 -0.51 -18.60 -3.14
N TYR A 128 0.50 -18.13 -2.41
CA TYR A 128 1.53 -17.21 -2.90
C TYR A 128 0.97 -15.93 -3.54
N ALA A 129 -0.08 -15.35 -2.97
CA ALA A 129 -0.69 -14.11 -3.44
C ALA A 129 0.37 -13.02 -3.68
N GLY A 130 0.73 -12.76 -4.92
CA GLY A 130 1.86 -11.90 -5.28
C GLY A 130 1.50 -10.69 -6.13
N ALA A 131 0.31 -10.67 -6.73
CA ALA A 131 -0.16 -9.59 -7.58
C ALA A 131 -1.69 -9.47 -7.54
N ILE A 132 -2.18 -8.24 -7.71
CA ILE A 132 -3.61 -7.93 -7.77
C ILE A 132 -3.88 -7.12 -9.04
N CYS A 133 -4.87 -7.58 -9.81
CA CYS A 133 -5.45 -6.80 -10.89
C CYS A 133 -6.95 -6.72 -10.70
N ILE A 134 -7.50 -5.52 -10.69
CA ILE A 134 -8.94 -5.29 -10.58
C ILE A 134 -9.44 -4.94 -11.98
N VAL A 135 -10.38 -5.71 -12.48
CA VAL A 135 -11.01 -5.49 -13.79
C VAL A 135 -12.47 -5.12 -13.54
N ASP A 136 -12.86 -3.97 -14.05
CA ASP A 136 -14.27 -3.57 -14.05
C ASP A 136 -15.01 -4.30 -15.19
N THR A 137 -15.80 -5.29 -14.81
CA THR A 137 -16.66 -6.03 -15.74
C THR A 137 -18.00 -5.32 -15.84
N GLN A 138 -18.06 -4.19 -16.52
CA GLN A 138 -19.28 -3.41 -16.75
C GLN A 138 -20.49 -4.33 -17.02
N GLY A 139 -21.30 -4.62 -16.02
CA GLY A 139 -22.69 -5.01 -16.16
C GLY A 139 -23.05 -6.48 -16.18
N GLU A 140 -22.19 -7.44 -15.90
CA GLU A 140 -22.61 -8.82 -15.67
C GLU A 140 -22.24 -9.28 -14.26
N ASN A 141 -23.26 -9.52 -13.42
CA ASN A 141 -23.06 -10.27 -12.17
C ASN A 141 -22.54 -11.66 -12.55
N PRO A 142 -21.40 -12.10 -11.99
CA PRO A 142 -21.05 -13.52 -12.08
C PRO A 142 -22.12 -14.32 -11.35
N VAL A 143 -22.69 -15.28 -12.04
CA VAL A 143 -23.66 -16.28 -11.56
C VAL A 143 -23.01 -17.15 -10.49
#